data_8481e072d5b25aabb59ea4798fd21f4e
#
_entry.id   8481e072d5b25aabb59ea4798fd21f4e
#
_cell.length_a   1.000
_cell.length_b   1.000
_cell.length_c   1.000
_cell.angle_alpha   90.00
_cell.angle_beta   90.00
_cell.angle_gamma   90.00
#
_symmetry.space_group_name_H-M   'P 1'
#
loop_
_entity.id
_entity.type
_entity.pdbx_description
1 polymer ?
#
loop_
_entity_poly.entity_id
_entity_poly.type
_entity_poly.pdbx_seq_one_letter_code
_entity_poly.pdbx_strand_id
1 'polypeptide(L)'
;MKLPRDVAALVGIFAVSGVVHLVRPQVYEPLMPSWVPRHREVILGSGVAELACAAGLAVPASRRTAGWASAALLLGVFPGNVKMALDAQRSRRPGRRTTALKIGTLLRLPLQWPMIRAALRAARN
;
A
#
# COMPACT_ATOMS: atom_id res chain seq x y z
N MET A 1 21.91 9.20 -10.63
CA MET A 1 21.93 7.83 -10.11
C MET A 1 20.71 7.06 -10.59
N LYS A 2 20.93 5.86 -11.07
CA LYS A 2 19.84 5.00 -11.52
C LYS A 2 19.03 4.53 -10.32
N LEU A 3 17.71 4.47 -10.50
CA LEU A 3 16.78 3.95 -9.50
C LEU A 3 16.95 2.42 -9.43
N PRO A 4 17.23 1.83 -8.24
CA PRO A 4 17.27 0.37 -8.11
C PRO A 4 15.95 -0.26 -8.55
N ARG A 5 16.01 -1.47 -9.09
CA ARG A 5 14.81 -2.16 -9.62
C ARG A 5 13.73 -2.36 -8.57
N ASP A 6 14.11 -2.72 -7.35
CA ASP A 6 13.16 -2.91 -6.25
C ASP A 6 12.50 -1.59 -5.84
N VAL A 7 13.26 -0.50 -5.82
CA VAL A 7 12.72 0.83 -5.53
C VAL A 7 11.80 1.28 -6.68
N ALA A 8 12.19 1.02 -7.93
CA ALA A 8 11.34 1.33 -9.08
C ALA A 8 10.01 0.57 -9.02
N ALA A 9 10.05 -0.71 -8.62
CA ALA A 9 8.83 -1.50 -8.42
C ALA A 9 7.95 -0.90 -7.32
N LEU A 10 8.55 -0.47 -6.21
CA LEU A 10 7.82 0.20 -5.13
C LEU A 10 7.17 1.49 -5.60
N VAL A 11 7.88 2.30 -6.39
CA VAL A 11 7.32 3.52 -6.99
C VAL A 11 6.09 3.20 -7.84
N GLY A 12 6.20 2.16 -8.69
CA GLY A 12 5.08 1.72 -9.52
C GLY A 12 3.88 1.27 -8.71
N ILE A 13 4.12 0.45 -7.69
CA ILE A 13 3.06 -0.05 -6.79
C ILE A 13 2.37 1.13 -6.07
N PHE A 14 3.15 2.04 -5.52
CA PHE A 14 2.59 3.22 -4.82
C PHE A 14 1.84 4.14 -5.77
N ALA A 15 2.33 4.34 -6.99
CA ALA A 15 1.66 5.18 -7.97
C ALA A 15 0.29 4.60 -8.34
N VAL A 16 0.23 3.31 -8.66
CA VAL A 16 -1.02 2.63 -9.01
C VAL A 16 -1.97 2.61 -7.82
N SER A 17 -1.50 2.19 -6.66
CA SER A 17 -2.31 2.09 -5.44
C SER A 17 -2.83 3.47 -5.03
N GLY A 18 -1.99 4.49 -5.05
CA GLY A 18 -2.39 5.84 -4.71
C GLY A 18 -3.47 6.39 -5.63
N VAL A 19 -3.34 6.15 -6.94
CA VAL A 19 -4.36 6.55 -7.92
C VAL A 19 -5.68 5.85 -7.63
N VAL A 20 -5.65 4.54 -7.37
CA VAL A 20 -6.87 3.77 -7.07
C VAL A 20 -7.54 4.29 -5.81
N HIS A 21 -6.76 4.61 -4.76
CA HIS A 21 -7.30 5.18 -3.52
C HIS A 21 -8.06 6.49 -3.78
N LEU A 22 -7.54 7.33 -4.68
CA LEU A 22 -8.15 8.64 -4.97
C LEU A 22 -9.32 8.55 -5.94
N VAL A 23 -9.23 7.68 -6.96
CA VAL A 23 -10.23 7.54 -8.01
C VAL A 23 -11.39 6.64 -7.58
N ARG A 24 -11.09 5.57 -6.83
CA ARG A 24 -12.08 4.59 -6.40
C ARG A 24 -11.96 4.25 -4.92
N PRO A 25 -12.11 5.24 -4.02
CA PRO A 25 -11.99 4.99 -2.58
C PRO A 25 -13.04 3.99 -2.07
N GLN A 26 -14.20 3.91 -2.72
CA GLN A 26 -15.26 2.99 -2.33
C GLN A 26 -14.86 1.51 -2.41
N VAL A 27 -13.83 1.18 -3.18
CA VAL A 27 -13.30 -0.19 -3.25
C VAL A 27 -12.73 -0.62 -1.90
N TYR A 28 -12.16 0.32 -1.15
CA TYR A 28 -11.50 0.06 0.12
C TYR A 28 -12.41 0.20 1.33
N GLU A 29 -13.53 0.92 1.22
CA GLU A 29 -14.43 1.18 2.37
C GLU A 29 -14.88 -0.10 3.09
N PRO A 30 -15.34 -1.17 2.39
CA PRO A 30 -15.74 -2.40 3.07
C PRO A 30 -14.57 -3.14 3.73
N LEU A 31 -13.34 -2.82 3.33
CA LEU A 31 -12.15 -3.49 3.83
C LEU A 31 -11.53 -2.80 5.04
N MET A 32 -12.01 -1.60 5.37
CA MET A 32 -11.49 -0.83 6.49
C MET A 32 -11.93 -1.42 7.82
N PRO A 33 -11.06 -1.43 8.86
CA PRO A 33 -11.45 -1.84 10.20
C PRO A 33 -12.58 -0.95 10.74
N SER A 34 -13.57 -1.55 11.38
CA SER A 34 -14.74 -0.82 11.91
C SER A 34 -14.37 0.23 12.98
N TRP A 35 -13.24 0.02 13.69
CA TRP A 35 -12.78 0.92 14.73
C TRP A 35 -12.06 2.18 14.18
N VAL A 36 -11.77 2.21 12.89
CA VAL A 36 -11.15 3.39 12.25
C VAL A 36 -12.25 4.38 11.87
N PRO A 37 -12.20 5.62 12.37
CA PRO A 37 -13.17 6.65 11.97
C PRO A 37 -12.85 7.21 10.60
N ARG A 38 -13.85 7.76 9.94
CA ARG A 38 -13.69 8.50 8.68
C ARG A 38 -12.97 7.69 7.61
N HIS A 39 -13.49 6.51 7.29
CA HIS A 39 -12.88 5.57 6.33
C HIS A 39 -12.49 6.26 5.02
N ARG A 40 -13.38 7.09 4.46
CA ARG A 40 -13.13 7.76 3.19
C ARG A 40 -11.92 8.70 3.26
N GLU A 41 -11.84 9.53 4.30
CA GLU A 41 -10.72 10.45 4.47
C GLU A 41 -9.41 9.73 4.70
N VAL A 42 -9.43 8.62 5.45
CA VAL A 42 -8.24 7.78 5.66
C VAL A 42 -7.77 7.17 4.35
N ILE A 43 -8.70 6.65 3.54
CA ILE A 43 -8.38 6.07 2.23
C ILE A 43 -7.77 7.12 1.30
N LEU A 44 -8.40 8.29 1.20
CA LEU A 44 -7.91 9.39 0.37
C LEU A 44 -6.55 9.89 0.85
N GLY A 45 -6.39 10.04 2.16
CA GLY A 45 -5.13 10.45 2.78
C GLY A 45 -4.01 9.46 2.50
N SER A 46 -4.30 8.16 2.60
CA SER A 46 -3.34 7.10 2.26
C SER A 46 -2.92 7.18 0.79
N GLY A 47 -3.88 7.44 -0.11
CA GLY A 47 -3.59 7.61 -1.53
C GLY A 47 -2.65 8.77 -1.80
N VAL A 48 -2.90 9.93 -1.17
CA VAL A 48 -2.02 11.09 -1.27
C VAL A 48 -0.63 10.77 -0.73
N ALA A 49 -0.55 10.09 0.42
CA ALA A 49 0.72 9.70 1.02
C ALA A 49 1.50 8.76 0.10
N GLU A 50 0.82 7.78 -0.52
CA GLU A 50 1.47 6.85 -1.45
C GLU A 50 2.00 7.57 -2.69
N LEU A 51 1.22 8.48 -3.27
CA LEU A 51 1.67 9.27 -4.43
C LEU A 51 2.83 10.19 -4.08
N ALA A 52 2.79 10.83 -2.92
CA ALA A 52 3.89 11.66 -2.44
C ALA A 52 5.16 10.83 -2.24
N CYS A 53 5.05 9.63 -1.65
CA CYS A 53 6.17 8.71 -1.50
C CYS A 53 6.72 8.26 -2.86
N ALA A 54 5.85 7.94 -3.81
CA ALA A 54 6.27 7.54 -5.16
C ALA A 54 7.08 8.65 -5.83
N ALA A 55 6.58 9.87 -5.78
CA ALA A 55 7.27 11.03 -6.34
C ALA A 55 8.61 11.28 -5.64
N GLY A 56 8.62 11.22 -4.31
CA GLY A 56 9.84 11.43 -3.52
C GLY A 56 10.91 10.38 -3.77
N LEU A 57 10.51 9.11 -3.93
CA LEU A 57 11.42 8.02 -4.25
C LEU A 57 12.03 8.17 -5.64
N ALA A 58 11.25 8.69 -6.59
CA ALA A 58 11.71 8.88 -7.97
C ALA A 58 12.77 9.97 -8.08
N VAL A 59 12.74 10.98 -7.21
CA VAL A 59 13.66 12.13 -7.25
C VAL A 59 14.86 11.85 -6.34
N PRO A 60 16.10 11.87 -6.86
CA PRO A 60 17.29 11.54 -6.05
C PRO A 60 17.43 12.40 -4.79
N ALA A 61 17.12 13.70 -4.85
CA ALA A 61 17.27 14.63 -3.72
C ALA A 61 16.37 14.29 -2.53
N SER A 62 15.17 13.74 -2.77
CA SER A 62 14.19 13.40 -1.72
C SER A 62 14.09 11.91 -1.45
N ARG A 63 14.81 11.07 -2.19
CA ARG A 63 14.69 9.61 -2.13
C ARG A 63 14.91 9.05 -0.73
N ARG A 64 15.90 9.57 -0.02
CA ARG A 64 16.22 9.11 1.34
C ARG A 64 15.05 9.38 2.30
N THR A 65 14.56 10.60 2.33
CA THR A 65 13.41 10.98 3.16
C THR A 65 12.16 10.19 2.77
N ALA A 66 11.90 10.08 1.47
CA ALA A 66 10.77 9.29 0.95
C ALA A 66 10.90 7.81 1.30
N GLY A 67 12.12 7.28 1.36
CA GLY A 67 12.37 5.90 1.80
C GLY A 67 11.91 5.66 3.23
N TRP A 68 12.28 6.55 4.15
CA TRP A 68 11.82 6.46 5.54
C TRP A 68 10.31 6.64 5.66
N ALA A 69 9.75 7.61 4.95
CA ALA A 69 8.29 7.84 4.93
C ALA A 69 7.54 6.62 4.37
N SER A 70 8.07 6.00 3.32
CA SER A 70 7.49 4.81 2.71
C SER A 70 7.51 3.62 3.68
N ALA A 71 8.61 3.41 4.38
CA ALA A 71 8.71 2.34 5.39
C ALA A 71 7.70 2.56 6.52
N ALA A 72 7.56 3.79 7.00
CA ALA A 72 6.59 4.13 8.03
C ALA A 72 5.16 3.90 7.55
N LEU A 73 4.85 4.31 6.32
CA LEU A 73 3.53 4.12 5.72
C LEU A 73 3.19 2.63 5.59
N LEU A 74 4.14 1.82 5.10
CA LEU A 74 3.95 0.38 4.95
C LEU A 74 3.70 -0.31 6.29
N LEU A 75 4.45 0.07 7.33
CA LEU A 75 4.24 -0.46 8.67
C LEU A 75 2.88 -0.01 9.23
N GLY A 76 2.49 1.23 8.98
CA GLY A 76 1.22 1.78 9.47
C GLY A 76 0.00 1.12 8.84
N VAL A 77 0.08 0.71 7.57
CA VAL A 77 -1.05 0.06 6.89
C VAL A 77 -1.07 -1.47 7.09
N PHE A 78 -0.02 -2.05 7.65
CA PHE A 78 0.07 -3.50 7.82
C PHE A 78 -1.09 -4.09 8.63
N PRO A 79 -1.48 -3.52 9.80
CA PRO A 79 -2.63 -4.05 10.53
C PRO A 79 -3.92 -4.07 9.71
N GLY A 80 -4.14 -3.04 8.89
CA GLY A 80 -5.27 -3.00 7.97
C GLY A 80 -5.20 -4.11 6.92
N ASN A 81 -4.01 -4.36 6.35
CA ASN A 81 -3.81 -5.43 5.39
C ASN A 81 -4.09 -6.81 6.00
N VAL A 82 -3.69 -7.03 7.25
CA VAL A 82 -3.98 -8.28 7.98
C VAL A 82 -5.48 -8.44 8.15
N LYS A 83 -6.18 -7.40 8.57
CA LYS A 83 -7.63 -7.44 8.74
C LYS A 83 -8.34 -7.71 7.41
N MET A 84 -7.91 -7.05 6.33
CA MET A 84 -8.46 -7.29 4.99
C MET A 84 -8.33 -8.75 4.59
N ALA A 85 -7.16 -9.36 4.82
CA ALA A 85 -6.93 -10.76 4.51
C ALA A 85 -7.82 -11.68 5.35
N LEU A 86 -7.95 -11.42 6.64
CA LEU A 86 -8.80 -12.22 7.53
C LEU A 86 -10.26 -12.13 7.10
N ASP A 87 -10.76 -10.93 6.84
CA ASP A 87 -12.15 -10.73 6.43
C ASP A 87 -12.44 -11.41 5.09
N ALA A 88 -11.52 -11.31 4.14
CA ALA A 88 -11.64 -11.95 2.83
C ALA A 88 -11.70 -13.47 2.96
N GLN A 89 -10.84 -14.07 3.81
CA GLN A 89 -10.82 -15.53 4.02
C GLN A 89 -12.10 -16.02 4.69
N ARG A 90 -12.72 -15.20 5.51
CA ARG A 90 -13.98 -15.54 6.19
C ARG A 90 -15.22 -15.34 5.33
N SER A 91 -15.08 -14.69 4.17
CA SER A 91 -16.21 -14.48 3.27
C SER A 91 -16.71 -15.79 2.68
N ARG A 92 -18.03 -15.99 2.77
CA ARG A 92 -18.72 -17.16 2.21
C ARG A 92 -19.41 -16.86 0.88
N ARG A 93 -19.26 -15.64 0.37
CA ARG A 93 -19.87 -15.25 -0.89
C ARG A 93 -19.15 -15.96 -2.05
N PRO A 94 -19.90 -16.68 -2.90
CA PRO A 94 -19.30 -17.30 -4.09
C PRO A 94 -19.02 -16.24 -5.17
N GLY A 95 -18.08 -16.54 -6.06
CA GLY A 95 -17.81 -15.73 -7.23
C GLY A 95 -16.34 -15.39 -7.42
N ARG A 96 -16.01 -14.95 -8.63
CA ARG A 96 -14.64 -14.62 -9.04
C ARG A 96 -14.07 -13.45 -8.25
N ARG A 97 -14.89 -12.45 -7.94
CA ARG A 97 -14.47 -11.27 -7.19
C ARG A 97 -14.03 -11.65 -5.78
N THR A 98 -14.79 -12.51 -5.10
CA THR A 98 -14.45 -13.00 -3.77
C THR A 98 -13.16 -13.81 -3.81
N THR A 99 -13.00 -14.71 -4.79
CA THR A 99 -11.79 -15.50 -4.96
C THR A 99 -10.59 -14.60 -5.21
N ALA A 100 -10.73 -13.59 -6.08
CA ALA A 100 -9.66 -12.63 -6.36
C ALA A 100 -9.25 -11.85 -5.11
N LEU A 101 -10.21 -11.43 -4.27
CA LEU A 101 -9.93 -10.75 -3.01
C LEU A 101 -9.19 -11.65 -2.03
N LYS A 102 -9.60 -12.92 -1.92
CA LYS A 102 -8.91 -13.89 -1.05
C LYS A 102 -7.46 -14.08 -1.45
N ILE A 103 -7.21 -14.26 -2.74
CA ILE A 103 -5.85 -14.45 -3.26
C ILE A 103 -5.04 -13.17 -3.12
N GLY A 104 -5.59 -12.04 -3.57
CA GLY A 104 -4.90 -10.76 -3.57
C GLY A 104 -4.51 -10.29 -2.17
N THR A 105 -5.41 -10.43 -1.19
CA THR A 105 -5.13 -10.01 0.19
C THR A 105 -4.09 -10.92 0.85
N LEU A 106 -4.11 -12.23 0.56
CA LEU A 106 -3.09 -13.15 1.07
C LEU A 106 -1.72 -12.88 0.46
N LEU A 107 -1.65 -12.61 -0.84
CA LEU A 107 -0.39 -12.31 -1.52
C LEU A 107 0.20 -10.99 -1.04
N ARG A 108 -0.65 -10.04 -0.68
CA ARG A 108 -0.21 -8.73 -0.19
C ARG A 108 0.57 -8.81 1.12
N LEU A 109 0.25 -9.77 2.00
CA LEU A 109 0.95 -9.91 3.28
C LEU A 109 2.43 -10.24 3.11
N PRO A 110 2.82 -11.29 2.35
CA PRO A 110 4.25 -11.54 2.13
C PRO A 110 4.92 -10.48 1.25
N LEU A 111 4.16 -9.83 0.35
CA LEU A 111 4.70 -8.76 -0.49
C LEU A 111 5.11 -7.53 0.34
N GLN A 112 4.51 -7.34 1.51
CA GLN A 112 4.84 -6.26 2.43
C GLN A 112 6.33 -6.25 2.78
N TRP A 113 6.94 -7.42 2.96
CA TRP A 113 8.34 -7.53 3.35
C TRP A 113 9.30 -7.00 2.28
N PRO A 114 9.24 -7.45 1.00
CA PRO A 114 10.10 -6.87 -0.03
C PRO A 114 9.84 -5.38 -0.25
N MET A 115 8.61 -4.91 -0.06
CA MET A 115 8.29 -3.48 -0.18
C MET A 115 9.00 -2.67 0.90
N ILE A 116 8.97 -3.14 2.15
CA ILE A 116 9.67 -2.49 3.27
C ILE A 116 11.18 -2.50 3.01
N ARG A 117 11.73 -3.60 2.54
CA ARG A 117 13.15 -3.70 2.22
C ARG A 117 13.55 -2.69 1.14
N ALA A 118 12.74 -2.53 0.10
CA ALA A 118 12.98 -1.54 -0.94
C ALA A 118 12.96 -0.11 -0.39
N ALA A 119 11.98 0.20 0.48
CA ALA A 119 11.89 1.50 1.12
C ALA A 119 13.11 1.78 1.99
N LEU A 120 13.57 0.81 2.77
CA LEU A 120 14.75 0.95 3.61
C LEU A 120 16.03 1.10 2.78
N ARG A 121 16.11 0.41 1.65
CA ARG A 121 17.26 0.58 0.73
C ARG A 121 17.32 2.03 0.23
N ALA A 122 16.18 2.59 -0.17
CA ALA A 122 16.11 3.99 -0.60
C ALA A 122 16.49 4.94 0.54
N ALA A 123 16.08 4.64 1.76
CA ALA A 123 16.36 5.46 2.94
C ALA A 123 17.84 5.47 3.32
N ARG A 124 18.55 4.38 3.06
CA ARG A 124 19.97 4.22 3.44
C ARG A 124 20.95 4.68 2.37
N ASN A 125 20.51 4.77 1.14
CA ASN A 125 21.35 5.21 0.02
C ASN A 125 21.14 6.71 -0.26
#